data_c6ddc8c55fd10a3fa01624cb4457dd21
#
_entry.id   c6ddc8c55fd10a3fa01624cb4457dd21
#
_cell.length_a   1.000
_cell.length_b   1.000
_cell.length_c   1.000
_cell.angle_alpha   90.00
_cell.angle_beta   90.00
_cell.angle_gamma   90.00
#
_symmetry.space_group_name_H-M   'P 1'
#
loop_
_entity.id
_entity.type
_entity.pdbx_description
1 polymer ?
#
loop_
_entity_poly.entity_id
_entity_poly.type
_entity_poly.pdbx_seq_one_letter_code
_entity_poly.pdbx_strand_id
1 'polypeptide(L)'
;MNEMEKTQLLGMTPDELAAHLKALGQPAFRAKQVFSWLHQGAAFEQMSNLPKALRETLAETCIANPVAVLETIESKLDGTIKLLYRLPDGHVIEGVLMRYKYGNTLCLSTQVGCRMGCAFCASTLDGCARSLTPAEMLGQIVCANGVLAPQGQKVGNIVLMGSGEPLDNYDNVVKFLRILRMEGGLCIGMRSVSLSTCGLVENMRRFAQEDLPVTLSLSLHAPNDEVRKKLMPVARKYGMNDVLDACRYYIEKTGRRVIFEYALVHGVNADPAQAVELAGRLRGMQCHVNLIPLNSVPERGLTGVTEREVDAFKHALEQKGISVTRRREMGDDIEGACGQLRRRYIKDNNLNSET
;
A
#
# COMPACT_ATOMS: atom_id res chain seq x y z
N MET A 1 -5.83 29.06 -12.13
CA MET A 1 -6.06 28.33 -10.87
C MET A 1 -4.90 27.35 -10.70
N ASN A 2 -4.23 27.35 -9.56
CA ASN A 2 -3.12 26.43 -9.29
C ASN A 2 -3.69 24.98 -9.23
N GLU A 3 -2.91 23.97 -9.62
CA GLU A 3 -3.35 22.56 -9.57
C GLU A 3 -3.86 22.13 -8.20
N MET A 4 -3.29 22.69 -7.12
CA MET A 4 -3.73 22.41 -5.74
C MET A 4 -5.16 22.93 -5.42
N GLU A 5 -5.66 23.89 -6.18
CA GLU A 5 -7.01 24.47 -5.99
C GLU A 5 -8.08 23.73 -6.80
N LYS A 6 -7.68 22.89 -7.77
CA LYS A 6 -8.60 22.15 -8.61
C LYS A 6 -9.20 20.93 -7.89
N THR A 7 -10.46 20.66 -8.19
CA THR A 7 -11.17 19.51 -7.60
C THR A 7 -10.68 18.18 -8.19
N GLN A 8 -10.24 17.25 -7.33
CA GLN A 8 -9.79 15.92 -7.75
C GLN A 8 -11.01 14.99 -7.94
N LEU A 9 -11.35 14.66 -9.19
CA LEU A 9 -12.56 13.87 -9.47
C LEU A 9 -12.39 12.37 -9.30
N LEU A 10 -11.19 11.82 -9.52
CA LEU A 10 -10.93 10.35 -9.45
C LEU A 10 -11.29 9.73 -8.09
N GLY A 11 -11.20 10.50 -7.00
CA GLY A 11 -11.53 10.07 -5.64
C GLY A 11 -13.00 10.26 -5.25
N MET A 12 -13.86 10.61 -6.18
CA MET A 12 -15.30 10.77 -5.94
C MET A 12 -16.06 9.49 -6.26
N THR A 13 -17.04 9.17 -5.45
CA THR A 13 -18.04 8.14 -5.76
C THR A 13 -18.95 8.63 -6.90
N PRO A 14 -19.69 7.75 -7.59
CA PRO A 14 -20.67 8.16 -8.59
C PRO A 14 -21.70 9.18 -8.08
N ASP A 15 -22.12 9.07 -6.79
CA ASP A 15 -23.09 10.01 -6.19
C ASP A 15 -22.45 11.39 -5.93
N GLU A 16 -21.19 11.42 -5.46
CA GLU A 16 -20.43 12.66 -5.28
C GLU A 16 -20.18 13.35 -6.64
N LEU A 17 -19.84 12.57 -7.69
CA LEU A 17 -19.72 13.08 -9.05
C LEU A 17 -21.05 13.61 -9.58
N ALA A 18 -22.17 12.94 -9.31
CA ALA A 18 -23.48 13.41 -9.72
C ALA A 18 -23.83 14.75 -9.05
N ALA A 19 -23.52 14.90 -7.76
CA ALA A 19 -23.72 16.17 -7.05
C ALA A 19 -22.83 17.29 -7.62
N HIS A 20 -21.55 16.99 -7.88
CA HIS A 20 -20.60 17.94 -8.49
C HIS A 20 -21.06 18.39 -9.88
N LEU A 21 -21.43 17.44 -10.75
CA LEU A 21 -21.88 17.74 -12.11
C LEU A 21 -23.24 18.49 -12.13
N LYS A 22 -24.13 18.18 -11.17
CA LYS A 22 -25.38 18.94 -10.99
C LYS A 22 -25.12 20.40 -10.66
N ALA A 23 -24.12 20.70 -9.83
CA ALA A 23 -23.72 22.09 -9.54
C ALA A 23 -23.20 22.82 -10.80
N LEU A 24 -22.67 22.07 -11.80
CA LEU A 24 -22.29 22.58 -13.13
C LEU A 24 -23.45 22.55 -14.15
N GLY A 25 -24.70 22.36 -13.71
CA GLY A 25 -25.89 22.30 -14.57
C GLY A 25 -25.98 21.04 -15.45
N GLN A 26 -25.28 19.97 -15.11
CA GLN A 26 -25.25 18.74 -15.89
C GLN A 26 -26.19 17.66 -15.35
N PRO A 27 -26.80 16.84 -16.22
CA PRO A 27 -27.63 15.71 -15.80
C PRO A 27 -26.87 14.66 -15.00
N ALA A 28 -27.50 14.05 -13.99
CA ALA A 28 -26.89 13.08 -13.09
C ALA A 28 -26.28 11.82 -13.80
N PHE A 29 -26.88 11.39 -14.93
CA PHE A 29 -26.38 10.22 -15.67
C PHE A 29 -24.93 10.38 -16.18
N ARG A 30 -24.48 11.64 -16.38
CA ARG A 30 -23.11 11.93 -16.80
C ARG A 30 -22.07 11.51 -15.77
N ALA A 31 -22.45 11.38 -14.49
CA ALA A 31 -21.54 10.92 -13.46
C ALA A 31 -20.97 9.52 -13.75
N LYS A 32 -21.80 8.60 -14.25
CA LYS A 32 -21.34 7.27 -14.64
C LYS A 32 -20.36 7.32 -15.82
N GLN A 33 -20.61 8.24 -16.78
CA GLN A 33 -19.72 8.40 -17.92
C GLN A 33 -18.35 8.96 -17.47
N VAL A 34 -18.34 10.03 -16.69
CA VAL A 34 -17.11 10.63 -16.14
C VAL A 34 -16.36 9.62 -15.27
N PHE A 35 -17.05 8.93 -14.35
CA PHE A 35 -16.47 7.91 -13.49
C PHE A 35 -15.73 6.84 -14.30
N SER A 36 -16.36 6.29 -15.33
CA SER A 36 -15.74 5.27 -16.17
C SER A 36 -14.50 5.77 -16.90
N TRP A 37 -14.55 6.97 -17.48
CA TRP A 37 -13.41 7.57 -18.16
C TRP A 37 -12.21 7.83 -17.24
N LEU A 38 -12.48 8.38 -16.03
CA LEU A 38 -11.43 8.63 -15.04
C LEU A 38 -10.67 7.36 -14.66
N HIS A 39 -11.40 6.28 -14.43
CA HIS A 39 -10.80 4.99 -14.06
C HIS A 39 -10.13 4.24 -15.21
N GLN A 40 -10.37 4.66 -16.45
CA GLN A 40 -9.62 4.26 -17.64
C GLN A 40 -8.35 5.10 -17.87
N GLY A 41 -8.16 6.15 -17.08
CA GLY A 41 -7.02 7.05 -17.19
C GLY A 41 -7.13 8.08 -18.30
N ALA A 42 -8.36 8.36 -18.79
CA ALA A 42 -8.59 9.33 -19.85
C ALA A 42 -8.46 10.76 -19.33
N ALA A 43 -7.79 11.61 -20.12
CA ALA A 43 -7.86 13.06 -19.96
C ALA A 43 -9.26 13.58 -20.37
N PHE A 44 -9.65 14.75 -19.89
CA PHE A 44 -11.00 15.28 -20.18
C PHE A 44 -11.28 15.44 -21.67
N GLU A 45 -10.28 15.79 -22.47
CA GLU A 45 -10.38 15.94 -23.92
C GLU A 45 -10.76 14.63 -24.63
N GLN A 46 -10.36 13.50 -24.05
CA GLN A 46 -10.60 12.15 -24.58
C GLN A 46 -12.01 11.62 -24.28
N MET A 47 -12.77 12.26 -23.38
CA MET A 47 -14.11 11.84 -22.95
C MET A 47 -15.16 12.14 -24.04
N SER A 48 -15.11 11.39 -25.15
CA SER A 48 -15.82 11.69 -26.42
C SER A 48 -17.35 11.74 -26.31
N ASN A 49 -17.94 11.04 -25.34
CA ASN A 49 -19.39 11.04 -25.09
C ASN A 49 -19.87 12.20 -24.20
N LEU A 50 -18.96 13.12 -23.79
CA LEU A 50 -19.31 14.34 -23.09
C LEU A 50 -19.34 15.56 -24.05
N PRO A 51 -20.23 16.53 -23.81
CA PRO A 51 -20.20 17.78 -24.57
C PRO A 51 -18.86 18.51 -24.48
N LYS A 52 -18.43 19.14 -25.59
CA LYS A 52 -17.16 19.87 -25.62
C LYS A 52 -17.05 20.91 -24.51
N ALA A 53 -18.08 21.72 -24.32
CA ALA A 53 -18.13 22.76 -23.28
C ALA A 53 -17.94 22.16 -21.85
N LEU A 54 -18.53 20.99 -21.58
CA LEU A 54 -18.32 20.36 -20.30
C LEU A 54 -16.88 19.87 -20.10
N ARG A 55 -16.27 19.30 -21.15
CA ARG A 55 -14.87 18.84 -21.09
C ARG A 55 -13.92 20.01 -20.82
N GLU A 56 -14.16 21.16 -21.46
CA GLU A 56 -13.40 22.40 -21.26
C GLU A 56 -13.58 22.91 -19.80
N THR A 57 -14.81 22.98 -19.30
CA THR A 57 -15.09 23.40 -17.92
C THR A 57 -14.38 22.46 -16.90
N LEU A 58 -14.43 21.14 -17.12
CA LEU A 58 -13.76 20.18 -16.25
C LEU A 58 -12.23 20.34 -16.30
N ALA A 59 -11.63 20.57 -17.46
CA ALA A 59 -10.19 20.80 -17.61
C ALA A 59 -9.72 22.07 -16.88
N GLU A 60 -10.55 23.10 -16.86
CA GLU A 60 -10.24 24.35 -16.17
C GLU A 60 -10.34 24.23 -14.64
N THR A 61 -11.35 23.51 -14.13
CA THR A 61 -11.73 23.53 -12.72
C THR A 61 -11.37 22.27 -11.95
N CYS A 62 -11.05 21.16 -12.64
CA CYS A 62 -10.85 19.84 -12.05
C CYS A 62 -9.53 19.21 -12.49
N ILE A 63 -9.14 18.16 -11.76
CA ILE A 63 -8.04 17.24 -12.10
C ILE A 63 -8.63 15.84 -12.30
N ALA A 64 -8.36 15.25 -13.47
CA ALA A 64 -8.78 13.89 -13.78
C ALA A 64 -7.97 12.85 -12.96
N ASN A 65 -6.64 12.92 -13.01
CA ASN A 65 -5.73 12.12 -12.20
C ASN A 65 -4.67 13.02 -11.54
N PRO A 66 -4.63 13.09 -10.19
CA PRO A 66 -3.66 13.94 -9.48
C PRO A 66 -2.25 13.33 -9.42
N VAL A 67 -2.02 12.16 -10.02
CA VAL A 67 -0.73 11.47 -9.97
C VAL A 67 -0.09 11.45 -11.35
N ALA A 68 1.16 11.86 -11.43
CA ALA A 68 1.96 11.80 -12.66
C ALA A 68 3.18 10.88 -12.45
N VAL A 69 3.49 10.04 -13.44
CA VAL A 69 4.71 9.23 -13.43
C VAL A 69 5.90 10.13 -13.74
N LEU A 70 6.88 10.18 -12.83
CA LEU A 70 8.15 10.86 -13.04
C LEU A 70 9.18 9.95 -13.66
N GLU A 71 9.26 8.72 -13.17
CA GLU A 71 10.27 7.76 -13.57
C GLU A 71 9.73 6.34 -13.51
N THR A 72 10.24 5.49 -14.41
CA THR A 72 9.91 4.07 -14.48
C THR A 72 11.21 3.30 -14.64
N ILE A 73 11.50 2.39 -13.71
CA ILE A 73 12.71 1.52 -13.74
C ILE A 73 12.24 0.08 -13.76
N GLU A 74 12.62 -0.66 -14.81
CA GLU A 74 12.27 -2.08 -14.96
C GLU A 74 13.45 -2.98 -14.62
N SER A 75 13.22 -3.97 -13.76
CA SER A 75 14.17 -5.02 -13.42
C SER A 75 14.46 -5.91 -14.63
N LYS A 76 15.73 -6.14 -14.89
CA LYS A 76 16.20 -7.08 -15.92
C LYS A 76 16.11 -8.54 -15.46
N LEU A 77 15.97 -8.78 -14.16
CA LEU A 77 15.94 -10.12 -13.58
C LEU A 77 14.56 -10.75 -13.63
N ASP A 78 13.52 -9.97 -13.35
CA ASP A 78 12.17 -10.53 -13.15
C ASP A 78 11.03 -9.66 -13.70
N GLY A 79 11.36 -8.54 -14.34
CA GLY A 79 10.39 -7.64 -14.94
C GLY A 79 9.56 -6.83 -13.92
N THR A 80 9.99 -6.76 -12.66
CA THR A 80 9.42 -5.84 -11.67
C THR A 80 9.67 -4.41 -12.11
N ILE A 81 8.64 -3.55 -11.98
CA ILE A 81 8.73 -2.15 -12.39
C ILE A 81 8.58 -1.27 -11.16
N LYS A 82 9.55 -0.41 -10.93
CA LYS A 82 9.49 0.65 -9.92
C LYS A 82 8.99 1.92 -10.56
N LEU A 83 7.99 2.52 -9.95
CA LEU A 83 7.31 3.73 -10.41
C LEU A 83 7.52 4.84 -9.39
N LEU A 84 8.05 5.96 -9.84
CA LEU A 84 8.17 7.16 -9.05
C LEU A 84 7.05 8.12 -9.48
N TYR A 85 6.26 8.58 -8.52
CA TYR A 85 5.10 9.43 -8.79
C TYR A 85 5.25 10.82 -8.19
N ARG A 86 4.88 11.85 -8.95
CA ARG A 86 4.73 13.23 -8.46
C ARG A 86 3.27 13.52 -8.14
N LEU A 87 3.05 14.18 -7.03
CA LEU A 87 1.75 14.68 -6.56
C LEU A 87 1.60 16.17 -6.89
N PRO A 88 0.38 16.76 -6.87
CA PRO A 88 0.13 18.15 -7.23
C PRO A 88 0.87 19.18 -6.35
N ASP A 89 1.17 18.83 -5.11
CA ASP A 89 1.92 19.65 -4.16
C ASP A 89 3.45 19.48 -4.27
N GLY A 90 3.91 18.77 -5.29
CA GLY A 90 5.33 18.53 -5.55
C GLY A 90 5.93 17.35 -4.78
N HIS A 91 5.23 16.77 -3.82
CA HIS A 91 5.71 15.58 -3.12
C HIS A 91 5.86 14.39 -4.07
N VAL A 92 6.82 13.53 -3.74
CA VAL A 92 7.14 12.33 -4.49
C VAL A 92 6.86 11.09 -3.64
N ILE A 93 6.17 10.12 -4.23
CA ILE A 93 5.90 8.81 -3.65
C ILE A 93 6.30 7.72 -4.64
N GLU A 94 6.39 6.50 -4.16
CA GLU A 94 6.76 5.36 -5.01
C GLU A 94 5.72 4.24 -4.98
N GLY A 95 5.71 3.45 -6.05
CA GLY A 95 4.99 2.20 -6.13
C GLY A 95 5.85 1.15 -6.83
N VAL A 96 5.53 -0.12 -6.60
CA VAL A 96 6.23 -1.25 -7.22
C VAL A 96 5.22 -2.17 -7.89
N LEU A 97 5.35 -2.32 -9.19
CA LEU A 97 4.54 -3.22 -9.99
C LEU A 97 5.27 -4.55 -10.18
N MET A 98 4.76 -5.58 -9.54
CA MET A 98 5.33 -6.93 -9.52
C MET A 98 4.55 -7.83 -10.47
N ARG A 99 5.27 -8.62 -11.27
CA ARG A 99 4.70 -9.57 -12.21
C ARG A 99 4.72 -10.98 -11.63
N TYR A 100 3.54 -11.52 -11.35
CA TYR A 100 3.38 -12.90 -10.89
C TYR A 100 2.67 -13.76 -11.94
N LYS A 101 2.78 -15.08 -11.82
CA LYS A 101 2.06 -16.02 -12.70
C LYS A 101 0.54 -15.86 -12.64
N TYR A 102 0.02 -15.36 -11.51
CA TYR A 102 -1.41 -15.12 -11.27
C TYR A 102 -1.86 -13.68 -11.60
N GLY A 103 -0.99 -12.87 -12.16
CA GLY A 103 -1.29 -11.49 -12.58
C GLY A 103 -0.38 -10.43 -11.98
N ASN A 104 -0.63 -9.19 -12.36
CA ASN A 104 0.15 -8.04 -11.91
C ASN A 104 -0.34 -7.55 -10.55
N THR A 105 0.59 -7.33 -9.64
CA THR A 105 0.35 -6.80 -8.28
C THR A 105 1.01 -5.44 -8.14
N LEU A 106 0.25 -4.44 -7.75
CA LEU A 106 0.80 -3.11 -7.43
C LEU A 106 0.92 -2.95 -5.91
N CYS A 107 2.15 -2.70 -5.46
CA CYS A 107 2.42 -2.15 -4.13
C CYS A 107 2.28 -0.64 -4.22
N LEU A 108 1.33 -0.05 -3.48
CA LEU A 108 1.07 1.38 -3.50
C LEU A 108 1.28 2.03 -2.14
N SER A 109 1.58 3.32 -2.16
CA SER A 109 1.75 4.17 -0.99
C SER A 109 0.41 4.72 -0.52
N THR A 110 0.29 4.97 0.80
CA THR A 110 -0.90 5.54 1.44
C THR A 110 -0.63 6.88 2.10
N GLN A 111 0.64 7.22 2.29
CA GLN A 111 1.09 8.50 2.87
C GLN A 111 2.37 8.96 2.18
N VAL A 112 2.68 10.24 2.31
CA VAL A 112 4.00 10.80 1.99
C VAL A 112 4.88 10.65 3.22
N GLY A 113 5.74 9.62 3.22
CA GLY A 113 6.50 9.20 4.40
C GLY A 113 5.64 8.39 5.39
N CYS A 114 6.17 8.15 6.61
CA CYS A 114 5.47 7.39 7.65
C CYS A 114 5.95 7.79 9.04
N ARG A 115 5.03 8.05 9.97
CA ARG A 115 5.38 8.46 11.35
C ARG A 115 5.56 7.31 12.34
N MET A 116 5.41 6.05 11.91
CA MET A 116 5.44 4.90 12.82
C MET A 116 6.84 4.59 13.38
N GLY A 117 7.91 5.05 12.72
CA GLY A 117 9.28 4.99 13.24
C GLY A 117 9.89 3.59 13.30
N CYS A 118 9.40 2.61 12.52
CA CYS A 118 9.94 1.26 12.49
C CYS A 118 11.44 1.28 12.15
N ALA A 119 12.26 0.60 12.96
CA ALA A 119 13.71 0.67 12.90
C ALA A 119 14.32 0.11 11.59
N PHE A 120 13.60 -0.71 10.87
CA PHE A 120 14.01 -1.34 9.61
C PHE A 120 13.43 -0.69 8.35
N CYS A 121 12.58 0.37 8.49
CA CYS A 121 11.84 0.93 7.36
C CYS A 121 12.40 2.28 6.92
N ALA A 122 12.78 2.39 5.65
CA ALA A 122 13.29 3.63 5.05
C ALA A 122 12.23 4.74 4.99
N SER A 123 10.94 4.40 4.80
CA SER A 123 9.86 5.38 4.74
C SER A 123 9.64 6.18 6.03
N THR A 124 10.27 5.77 7.14
CA THR A 124 10.13 6.45 8.43
C THR A 124 11.25 7.46 8.73
N LEU A 125 12.25 7.57 7.86
CA LEU A 125 13.44 8.38 8.10
C LEU A 125 13.12 9.88 8.13
N ASP A 126 12.23 10.33 7.26
CA ASP A 126 11.84 11.73 7.10
C ASP A 126 10.45 12.03 7.74
N GLY A 127 9.92 11.10 8.54
CA GLY A 127 8.60 11.22 9.14
C GLY A 127 7.47 11.09 8.12
N CYS A 128 6.32 11.74 8.40
CA CYS A 128 5.14 11.74 7.55
C CYS A 128 4.74 13.19 7.27
N ALA A 129 4.81 13.60 6.01
CA ALA A 129 4.37 14.94 5.59
C ALA A 129 2.83 15.03 5.60
N ARG A 130 2.15 14.07 4.97
CA ARG A 130 0.68 14.00 4.93
C ARG A 130 0.15 12.64 4.49
N SER A 131 -1.12 12.43 4.73
CA SER A 131 -1.89 11.31 4.16
C SER A 131 -2.22 11.55 2.69
N LEU A 132 -2.32 10.46 1.90
CA LEU A 132 -2.80 10.52 0.52
C LEU A 132 -4.32 10.54 0.49
N THR A 133 -4.86 11.27 -0.49
CA THR A 133 -6.30 11.26 -0.79
C THR A 133 -6.71 9.96 -1.50
N PRO A 134 -8.01 9.61 -1.52
CA PRO A 134 -8.49 8.48 -2.33
C PRO A 134 -8.12 8.62 -3.81
N ALA A 135 -8.15 9.84 -4.36
CA ALA A 135 -7.77 10.12 -5.74
C ALA A 135 -6.29 9.81 -6.02
N GLU A 136 -5.40 10.17 -5.09
CA GLU A 136 -3.97 9.90 -5.22
C GLU A 136 -3.65 8.41 -5.09
N MET A 137 -4.38 7.66 -4.26
CA MET A 137 -4.23 6.20 -4.19
C MET A 137 -4.75 5.50 -5.46
N LEU A 138 -5.93 5.89 -5.98
CA LEU A 138 -6.46 5.39 -7.25
C LEU A 138 -5.58 5.79 -8.43
N GLY A 139 -5.03 7.00 -8.41
CA GLY A 139 -4.15 7.54 -9.44
C GLY A 139 -2.90 6.70 -9.66
N GLN A 140 -2.31 6.14 -8.59
CA GLN A 140 -1.19 5.21 -8.71
C GLN A 140 -1.55 3.96 -9.55
N ILE A 141 -2.78 3.42 -9.37
CA ILE A 141 -3.27 2.26 -10.12
C ILE A 141 -3.52 2.64 -11.58
N VAL A 142 -4.13 3.79 -11.82
CA VAL A 142 -4.39 4.30 -13.18
C VAL A 142 -3.08 4.50 -13.94
N CYS A 143 -2.06 5.09 -13.30
CA CYS A 143 -0.73 5.25 -13.88
C CYS A 143 -0.07 3.88 -14.19
N ALA A 144 -0.12 2.93 -13.25
CA ALA A 144 0.42 1.59 -13.45
C ALA A 144 -0.30 0.84 -14.60
N ASN A 145 -1.62 1.01 -14.72
CA ASN A 145 -2.39 0.47 -15.84
C ASN A 145 -1.96 1.11 -17.18
N GLY A 146 -1.64 2.40 -17.20
CA GLY A 146 -1.07 3.08 -18.38
C GLY A 146 0.24 2.45 -18.84
N VAL A 147 1.12 2.08 -17.90
CA VAL A 147 2.39 1.37 -18.20
C VAL A 147 2.14 -0.04 -18.74
N LEU A 148 1.11 -0.73 -18.27
CA LEU A 148 0.76 -2.08 -18.71
C LEU A 148 -0.07 -2.15 -20.00
N ALA A 149 -0.73 -1.06 -20.37
CA ALA A 149 -1.67 -0.99 -21.49
C ALA A 149 -1.07 -1.43 -22.85
N PRO A 150 0.19 -1.09 -23.22
CA PRO A 150 0.81 -1.55 -24.46
C PRO A 150 0.90 -3.07 -24.57
N GLN A 151 0.88 -3.78 -23.43
CA GLN A 151 0.95 -5.23 -23.34
C GLN A 151 -0.45 -5.87 -23.21
N GLY A 152 -1.53 -5.09 -23.27
CA GLY A 152 -2.89 -5.55 -23.03
C GLY A 152 -3.15 -6.03 -21.59
N GLN A 153 -2.31 -5.61 -20.64
CA GLN A 153 -2.36 -6.05 -19.24
C GLN A 153 -2.89 -4.93 -18.33
N LYS A 154 -3.29 -5.32 -17.14
CA LYS A 154 -3.71 -4.39 -16.07
C LYS A 154 -3.32 -4.92 -14.69
N VAL A 155 -3.38 -4.06 -13.71
CA VAL A 155 -3.24 -4.39 -12.29
C VAL A 155 -4.46 -5.21 -11.86
N GLY A 156 -4.23 -6.39 -11.30
CA GLY A 156 -5.26 -7.29 -10.78
C GLY A 156 -5.25 -7.42 -9.26
N ASN A 157 -4.11 -7.15 -8.63
CA ASN A 157 -3.94 -7.26 -7.19
C ASN A 157 -3.28 -6.01 -6.61
N ILE A 158 -3.65 -5.66 -5.38
CA ILE A 158 -3.14 -4.48 -4.67
C ILE A 158 -2.57 -4.89 -3.33
N VAL A 159 -1.40 -4.36 -2.98
CA VAL A 159 -0.87 -4.44 -1.61
C VAL A 159 -0.60 -3.03 -1.10
N LEU A 160 -1.22 -2.66 0.03
CA LEU A 160 -0.99 -1.40 0.72
C LEU A 160 0.22 -1.58 1.64
N MET A 161 1.40 -1.65 1.02
CA MET A 161 2.69 -1.93 1.68
C MET A 161 3.79 -0.96 1.22
N GLY A 162 3.42 0.10 0.51
CA GLY A 162 4.30 1.20 0.15
C GLY A 162 4.55 2.15 1.33
N SER A 163 4.84 3.41 1.04
CA SER A 163 5.06 4.42 2.08
C SER A 163 3.76 4.72 2.84
N GLY A 164 3.84 4.73 4.18
CA GLY A 164 2.73 5.05 5.08
C GLY A 164 2.16 3.88 5.86
N GLU A 165 1.35 4.22 6.86
CA GLU A 165 0.52 3.28 7.62
C GLU A 165 -0.94 3.44 7.16
N PRO A 166 -1.52 2.43 6.48
CA PRO A 166 -2.87 2.55 5.94
C PRO A 166 -3.93 2.88 6.98
N LEU A 167 -3.84 2.28 8.18
CA LEU A 167 -4.81 2.53 9.24
C LEU A 167 -4.60 3.86 9.98
N ASP A 168 -3.50 4.56 9.75
CA ASP A 168 -3.30 5.94 10.17
C ASP A 168 -3.95 6.94 9.18
N ASN A 169 -4.12 6.54 7.92
CA ASN A 169 -4.90 7.23 6.89
C ASN A 169 -6.29 6.62 6.71
N TYR A 170 -6.96 6.30 7.80
CA TYR A 170 -8.11 5.40 7.86
C TYR A 170 -9.25 5.75 6.90
N ASP A 171 -9.81 6.97 7.02
CA ASP A 171 -11.04 7.33 6.29
C ASP A 171 -10.78 7.40 4.76
N ASN A 172 -9.62 7.90 4.34
CA ASN A 172 -9.24 7.92 2.94
C ASN A 172 -9.01 6.50 2.39
N VAL A 173 -8.37 5.61 3.17
CA VAL A 173 -8.14 4.22 2.76
C VAL A 173 -9.46 3.46 2.64
N VAL A 174 -10.38 3.62 3.58
CA VAL A 174 -11.71 3.00 3.50
C VAL A 174 -12.48 3.52 2.28
N LYS A 175 -12.47 4.84 2.03
CA LYS A 175 -13.09 5.44 0.84
C LYS A 175 -12.44 4.91 -0.44
N PHE A 176 -11.12 4.86 -0.52
CA PHE A 176 -10.38 4.27 -1.62
C PHE A 176 -10.81 2.83 -1.92
N LEU A 177 -10.87 1.96 -0.89
CA LEU A 177 -11.28 0.56 -1.04
C LEU A 177 -12.73 0.43 -1.53
N ARG A 178 -13.64 1.29 -1.06
CA ARG A 178 -15.02 1.31 -1.53
C ARG A 178 -15.12 1.70 -2.99
N ILE A 179 -14.40 2.74 -3.44
CA ILE A 179 -14.38 3.16 -4.84
C ILE A 179 -13.71 2.09 -5.73
N LEU A 180 -12.62 1.48 -5.25
CA LEU A 180 -11.85 0.48 -5.99
C LEU A 180 -12.70 -0.71 -6.48
N ARG A 181 -13.71 -1.11 -5.70
CA ARG A 181 -14.61 -2.24 -6.05
C ARG A 181 -15.83 -1.83 -6.88
N MET A 182 -16.09 -0.52 -7.08
CA MET A 182 -17.31 -0.04 -7.74
C MET A 182 -17.36 -0.45 -9.21
N GLU A 183 -18.55 -0.82 -9.66
CA GLU A 183 -18.85 -1.11 -11.06
C GLU A 183 -18.65 0.14 -11.93
N GLY A 184 -18.14 -0.07 -13.15
CA GLY A 184 -17.81 1.03 -14.06
C GLY A 184 -16.47 1.70 -13.79
N GLY A 185 -15.79 1.37 -12.67
CA GLY A 185 -14.44 1.81 -12.33
C GLY A 185 -13.38 0.72 -12.55
N LEU A 186 -12.37 0.68 -11.68
CA LEU A 186 -11.29 -0.31 -11.73
C LEU A 186 -11.78 -1.74 -11.45
N CYS A 187 -12.90 -1.91 -10.72
CA CYS A 187 -13.56 -3.19 -10.44
C CYS A 187 -12.65 -4.25 -9.81
N ILE A 188 -11.73 -3.85 -8.93
CA ILE A 188 -10.83 -4.78 -8.23
C ILE A 188 -11.54 -5.31 -6.98
N GLY A 189 -11.71 -6.63 -6.92
CA GLY A 189 -12.37 -7.29 -5.80
C GLY A 189 -11.54 -7.24 -4.52
N MET A 190 -12.19 -7.14 -3.36
CA MET A 190 -11.52 -6.99 -2.06
C MET A 190 -10.61 -8.18 -1.69
N ARG A 191 -10.86 -9.37 -2.23
CA ARG A 191 -9.99 -10.55 -2.05
C ARG A 191 -8.63 -10.41 -2.75
N SER A 192 -8.53 -9.53 -3.74
CA SER A 192 -7.29 -9.19 -4.44
C SER A 192 -6.54 -8.03 -3.79
N VAL A 193 -6.98 -7.59 -2.61
CA VAL A 193 -6.34 -6.51 -1.86
C VAL A 193 -5.76 -7.04 -0.55
N SER A 194 -4.50 -6.70 -0.26
CA SER A 194 -3.85 -6.87 1.04
C SER A 194 -3.61 -5.51 1.67
N LEU A 195 -4.06 -5.34 2.91
CA LEU A 195 -3.79 -4.16 3.73
C LEU A 195 -2.81 -4.55 4.82
N SER A 196 -1.62 -3.93 4.81
CA SER A 196 -0.64 -4.12 5.88
C SER A 196 -0.78 -3.02 6.94
N THR A 197 -0.61 -3.39 8.21
CA THR A 197 -0.62 -2.45 9.34
C THR A 197 0.43 -2.82 10.36
N CYS A 198 0.99 -1.80 11.00
CA CYS A 198 1.87 -1.99 12.17
C CYS A 198 1.11 -2.35 13.46
N GLY A 199 -0.23 -2.39 13.43
CA GLY A 199 -1.05 -2.80 14.56
C GLY A 199 -1.66 -1.65 15.35
N LEU A 200 -2.32 -0.71 14.69
CA LEU A 200 -3.16 0.31 15.32
C LEU A 200 -4.48 -0.33 15.77
N VAL A 201 -4.50 -0.85 17.01
CA VAL A 201 -5.53 -1.77 17.53
C VAL A 201 -6.94 -1.23 17.38
N GLU A 202 -7.19 0.03 17.76
CA GLU A 202 -8.51 0.66 17.66
C GLU A 202 -8.98 0.68 16.19
N ASN A 203 -8.09 1.07 15.28
CA ASN A 203 -8.41 1.15 13.86
C ASN A 203 -8.51 -0.24 13.20
N MET A 204 -7.75 -1.25 13.66
CA MET A 204 -7.93 -2.64 13.24
C MET A 204 -9.33 -3.16 13.61
N ARG A 205 -9.80 -2.89 14.83
CA ARG A 205 -11.15 -3.29 15.29
C ARG A 205 -12.26 -2.54 14.54
N ARG A 206 -12.07 -1.24 14.27
CA ARG A 206 -12.97 -0.44 13.45
C ARG A 206 -13.03 -1.02 12.02
N PHE A 207 -11.86 -1.33 11.42
CA PHE A 207 -11.76 -1.87 10.07
C PHE A 207 -12.43 -3.24 9.90
N ALA A 208 -12.41 -4.08 10.94
CA ALA A 208 -13.12 -5.36 10.93
C ALA A 208 -14.64 -5.23 10.76
N GLN A 209 -15.22 -4.05 10.95
CA GLN A 209 -16.66 -3.76 10.84
C GLN A 209 -17.05 -3.10 9.51
N GLU A 210 -16.07 -2.80 8.62
CA GLU A 210 -16.33 -2.03 7.38
C GLU A 210 -16.93 -2.85 6.23
N ASP A 211 -17.17 -4.16 6.41
CA ASP A 211 -17.60 -5.08 5.35
C ASP A 211 -16.67 -5.03 4.10
N LEU A 212 -15.37 -4.95 4.36
CA LEU A 212 -14.31 -4.94 3.36
C LEU A 212 -13.40 -6.16 3.58
N PRO A 213 -13.74 -7.35 3.01
CA PRO A 213 -13.02 -8.59 3.30
C PRO A 213 -11.67 -8.67 2.57
N VAL A 214 -10.80 -7.71 2.80
CA VAL A 214 -9.41 -7.71 2.32
C VAL A 214 -8.57 -8.76 3.06
N THR A 215 -7.37 -9.04 2.60
CA THR A 215 -6.39 -9.77 3.39
C THR A 215 -5.69 -8.80 4.34
N LEU A 216 -5.86 -8.98 5.65
CA LEU A 216 -5.15 -8.19 6.64
C LEU A 216 -3.77 -8.79 6.88
N SER A 217 -2.72 -7.98 6.71
CA SER A 217 -1.34 -8.32 7.03
C SER A 217 -0.88 -7.51 8.25
N LEU A 218 -0.54 -8.18 9.34
CA LEU A 218 0.02 -7.52 10.51
C LEU A 218 1.55 -7.56 10.45
N SER A 219 2.19 -6.41 10.42
CA SER A 219 3.62 -6.24 10.65
C SER A 219 3.93 -6.56 12.11
N LEU A 220 4.26 -7.84 12.39
CA LEU A 220 4.51 -8.33 13.75
C LEU A 220 5.98 -8.23 14.13
N HIS A 221 6.87 -8.80 13.31
CA HIS A 221 8.33 -8.73 13.32
C HIS A 221 9.02 -9.14 14.61
N ALA A 222 8.30 -9.74 15.55
CA ALA A 222 8.84 -10.16 16.85
C ALA A 222 8.03 -11.30 17.45
N PRO A 223 8.64 -12.14 18.31
CA PRO A 223 7.92 -13.18 19.05
C PRO A 223 7.27 -12.65 20.33
N ASN A 224 7.73 -11.50 20.85
CA ASN A 224 7.30 -10.93 22.13
C ASN A 224 7.41 -9.41 22.15
N ASP A 225 6.92 -8.79 23.23
CA ASP A 225 6.91 -7.34 23.41
C ASP A 225 8.31 -6.72 23.53
N GLU A 226 9.26 -7.44 24.14
CA GLU A 226 10.62 -6.91 24.34
C GLU A 226 11.31 -6.69 22.99
N VAL A 227 11.29 -7.69 22.14
CA VAL A 227 11.88 -7.63 20.79
C VAL A 227 11.08 -6.65 19.91
N ARG A 228 9.74 -6.68 20.01
CA ARG A 228 8.88 -5.82 19.20
C ARG A 228 9.13 -4.34 19.49
N LYS A 229 9.28 -3.95 20.74
CA LYS A 229 9.57 -2.56 21.16
C LYS A 229 10.89 -2.03 20.61
N LYS A 230 11.89 -2.93 20.39
CA LYS A 230 13.18 -2.53 19.78
C LYS A 230 13.03 -2.21 18.29
N LEU A 231 12.14 -2.92 17.58
CA LEU A 231 11.96 -2.81 16.14
C LEU A 231 10.84 -1.84 15.75
N MET A 232 9.78 -1.73 16.57
CA MET A 232 8.56 -1.01 16.24
C MET A 232 8.09 -0.17 17.43
N PRO A 233 8.25 1.18 17.38
CA PRO A 233 7.83 2.07 18.47
C PRO A 233 6.34 1.97 18.83
N VAL A 234 5.47 1.60 17.89
CA VAL A 234 4.03 1.37 18.12
C VAL A 234 3.77 0.33 19.22
N ALA A 235 4.69 -0.61 19.44
CA ALA A 235 4.62 -1.62 20.50
C ALA A 235 4.74 -1.06 21.92
N ARG A 236 5.10 0.22 22.06
CA ARG A 236 5.06 0.92 23.35
C ARG A 236 3.63 1.28 23.75
N LYS A 237 2.73 1.47 22.77
CA LYS A 237 1.31 1.74 23.00
C LYS A 237 0.47 0.44 22.98
N TYR A 238 0.75 -0.45 22.05
CA TYR A 238 -0.02 -1.68 21.85
C TYR A 238 0.86 -2.92 22.07
N GLY A 239 0.57 -3.64 23.14
CA GLY A 239 1.26 -4.90 23.46
C GLY A 239 0.93 -6.03 22.49
N MET A 240 1.72 -7.07 22.56
CA MET A 240 1.58 -8.26 21.71
C MET A 240 0.17 -8.87 21.81
N ASN A 241 -0.37 -8.97 23.03
CA ASN A 241 -1.71 -9.54 23.25
C ASN A 241 -2.79 -8.64 22.60
N ASP A 242 -2.69 -7.32 22.73
CA ASP A 242 -3.67 -6.39 22.15
C ASP A 242 -3.78 -6.53 20.65
N VAL A 243 -2.63 -6.60 19.95
CA VAL A 243 -2.60 -6.74 18.49
C VAL A 243 -3.06 -8.12 18.04
N LEU A 244 -2.72 -9.19 18.76
CA LEU A 244 -3.19 -10.54 18.45
C LEU A 244 -4.69 -10.70 18.70
N ASP A 245 -5.23 -10.07 19.74
CA ASP A 245 -6.68 -10.07 20.00
C ASP A 245 -7.44 -9.26 18.94
N ALA A 246 -6.87 -8.17 18.44
CA ALA A 246 -7.43 -7.45 17.29
C ALA A 246 -7.43 -8.31 16.02
N CYS A 247 -6.39 -9.15 15.81
CA CYS A 247 -6.35 -10.10 14.70
C CYS A 247 -7.42 -11.20 14.85
N ARG A 248 -7.60 -11.76 16.04
CA ARG A 248 -8.68 -12.75 16.31
C ARG A 248 -10.05 -12.15 16.03
N TYR A 249 -10.28 -10.92 16.50
CA TYR A 249 -11.52 -10.20 16.21
C TYR A 249 -11.72 -9.97 14.71
N TYR A 250 -10.68 -9.62 13.96
CA TYR A 250 -10.74 -9.48 12.51
C TYR A 250 -11.14 -10.80 11.82
N ILE A 251 -10.51 -11.91 12.23
CA ILE A 251 -10.82 -13.25 11.71
C ILE A 251 -12.28 -13.61 11.99
N GLU A 252 -12.75 -13.38 13.23
CA GLU A 252 -14.12 -13.66 13.64
C GLU A 252 -15.15 -12.88 12.79
N LYS A 253 -14.91 -11.58 12.57
CA LYS A 253 -15.84 -10.71 11.83
C LYS A 253 -15.84 -10.96 10.32
N THR A 254 -14.70 -11.28 9.75
CA THR A 254 -14.55 -11.33 8.29
C THR A 254 -14.45 -12.74 7.71
N GLY A 255 -14.21 -13.75 8.54
CA GLY A 255 -13.87 -15.11 8.12
C GLY A 255 -12.54 -15.21 7.37
N ARG A 256 -11.75 -14.13 7.33
CA ARG A 256 -10.49 -14.06 6.57
C ARG A 256 -9.31 -14.40 7.47
N ARG A 257 -8.35 -15.19 6.93
CA ARG A 257 -7.08 -15.39 7.62
C ARG A 257 -6.28 -14.10 7.69
N VAL A 258 -5.50 -13.93 8.75
CA VAL A 258 -4.50 -12.86 8.88
C VAL A 258 -3.14 -13.37 8.42
N ILE A 259 -2.37 -12.51 7.76
CA ILE A 259 -0.95 -12.77 7.44
C ILE A 259 -0.10 -12.01 8.46
N PHE A 260 0.88 -12.69 9.04
CA PHE A 260 1.89 -12.08 9.91
C PHE A 260 3.16 -11.86 9.10
N GLU A 261 3.47 -10.60 8.81
CA GLU A 261 4.74 -10.23 8.19
C GLU A 261 5.84 -10.25 9.27
N TYR A 262 6.93 -10.95 8.99
CA TYR A 262 8.02 -11.12 9.92
C TYR A 262 9.37 -10.86 9.22
N ALA A 263 9.89 -9.65 9.35
CA ALA A 263 11.22 -9.29 8.88
C ALA A 263 12.27 -9.92 9.80
N LEU A 264 13.12 -10.77 9.23
CA LEU A 264 14.20 -11.44 9.96
C LEU A 264 15.43 -10.52 10.02
N VAL A 265 15.87 -10.21 11.24
CA VAL A 265 17.02 -9.35 11.55
C VAL A 265 18.07 -10.17 12.30
N HIS A 266 19.28 -10.26 11.76
CA HIS A 266 20.37 -11.03 12.36
C HIS A 266 20.66 -10.56 13.79
N GLY A 267 20.80 -11.52 14.72
CA GLY A 267 21.09 -11.24 16.14
C GLY A 267 19.97 -10.58 16.94
N VAL A 268 18.77 -10.35 16.35
CA VAL A 268 17.66 -9.66 17.01
C VAL A 268 16.43 -10.56 17.16
N ASN A 269 15.92 -11.13 16.05
CA ASN A 269 14.64 -11.85 16.04
C ASN A 269 14.66 -13.12 15.17
N ALA A 270 15.82 -13.62 14.77
CA ALA A 270 15.98 -14.73 13.84
C ALA A 270 16.38 -16.06 14.49
N ASP A 271 16.42 -16.14 15.84
CA ASP A 271 16.74 -17.38 16.55
C ASP A 271 15.59 -18.40 16.44
N PRO A 272 15.86 -19.69 16.16
CA PRO A 272 14.83 -20.74 16.12
C PRO A 272 13.99 -20.86 17.42
N ALA A 273 14.55 -20.54 18.59
CA ALA A 273 13.78 -20.49 19.84
C ALA A 273 12.68 -19.40 19.80
N GLN A 274 12.96 -18.29 19.16
CA GLN A 274 11.98 -17.21 18.93
C GLN A 274 10.87 -17.65 17.96
N ALA A 275 11.19 -18.50 16.97
CA ALA A 275 10.18 -19.11 16.11
C ALA A 275 9.22 -20.02 16.90
N VAL A 276 9.75 -20.79 17.84
CA VAL A 276 8.93 -21.65 18.73
C VAL A 276 8.04 -20.79 19.63
N GLU A 277 8.55 -19.70 20.19
CA GLU A 277 7.78 -18.75 21.00
C GLU A 277 6.65 -18.13 20.17
N LEU A 278 6.95 -17.65 18.96
CA LEU A 278 5.97 -17.09 18.02
C LEU A 278 4.87 -18.11 17.70
N ALA A 279 5.25 -19.36 17.39
CA ALA A 279 4.29 -20.41 17.09
C ALA A 279 3.33 -20.68 18.27
N GLY A 280 3.84 -20.63 19.51
CA GLY A 280 3.02 -20.75 20.71
C GLY A 280 1.94 -19.69 20.79
N ARG A 281 2.27 -18.42 20.45
CA ARG A 281 1.32 -17.28 20.46
C ARG A 281 0.28 -17.35 19.35
N LEU A 282 0.65 -17.91 18.19
CA LEU A 282 -0.22 -18.02 17.00
C LEU A 282 -1.07 -19.31 17.00
N ARG A 283 -0.87 -20.19 17.97
CA ARG A 283 -1.55 -21.48 18.04
C ARG A 283 -3.07 -21.33 18.00
N GLY A 284 -3.71 -22.09 17.11
CA GLY A 284 -5.17 -22.07 16.91
C GLY A 284 -5.72 -20.87 16.16
N MET A 285 -4.86 -19.95 15.72
CA MET A 285 -5.29 -18.81 14.90
C MET A 285 -5.28 -19.16 13.42
N GLN A 286 -6.31 -18.78 12.68
CA GLN A 286 -6.35 -18.89 11.23
C GLN A 286 -5.40 -17.87 10.59
N CYS A 287 -4.14 -18.24 10.46
CA CYS A 287 -3.10 -17.33 10.03
C CYS A 287 -2.08 -17.97 9.08
N HIS A 288 -1.20 -17.13 8.57
CA HIS A 288 -0.03 -17.49 7.79
C HIS A 288 1.12 -16.55 8.17
N VAL A 289 2.34 -17.06 8.27
CA VAL A 289 3.53 -16.24 8.51
C VAL A 289 4.29 -16.06 7.20
N ASN A 290 4.62 -14.81 6.87
CA ASN A 290 5.41 -14.44 5.71
C ASN A 290 6.78 -13.94 6.19
N LEU A 291 7.83 -14.73 6.01
CA LEU A 291 9.19 -14.38 6.39
C LEU A 291 9.81 -13.47 5.33
N ILE A 292 10.33 -12.34 5.76
CA ILE A 292 10.96 -11.35 4.91
C ILE A 292 12.44 -11.26 5.31
N PRO A 293 13.39 -11.80 4.53
CA PRO A 293 14.79 -11.48 4.74
C PRO A 293 14.96 -9.96 4.67
N LEU A 294 15.61 -9.39 5.69
CA LEU A 294 15.78 -7.94 5.75
C LEU A 294 16.83 -7.49 4.75
N ASN A 295 16.44 -6.61 3.83
CA ASN A 295 17.42 -5.85 3.05
C ASN A 295 18.12 -4.84 3.95
N SER A 296 19.43 -4.72 3.82
CA SER A 296 20.22 -3.79 4.62
C SER A 296 19.78 -2.35 4.37
N VAL A 297 19.47 -1.64 5.46
CA VAL A 297 19.27 -0.19 5.47
C VAL A 297 20.48 0.40 6.20
N PRO A 298 21.47 0.95 5.46
CA PRO A 298 22.76 1.35 6.03
C PRO A 298 22.64 2.31 7.22
N GLU A 299 21.65 3.19 7.19
CA GLU A 299 21.42 4.21 8.21
C GLU A 299 20.87 3.65 9.53
N ARG A 300 20.41 2.41 9.54
CA ARG A 300 19.78 1.78 10.71
C ARG A 300 20.68 0.77 11.41
N GLY A 301 21.82 0.41 10.81
CA GLY A 301 22.77 -0.53 11.40
C GLY A 301 22.22 -1.94 11.64
N LEU A 302 21.08 -2.29 11.01
CA LEU A 302 20.49 -3.60 11.08
C LEU A 302 21.07 -4.48 9.96
N THR A 303 21.40 -5.73 10.31
CA THR A 303 21.98 -6.70 9.38
C THR A 303 20.94 -7.72 8.97
N GLY A 304 20.88 -8.05 7.69
CA GLY A 304 20.06 -9.13 7.17
C GLY A 304 20.54 -10.49 7.62
N VAL A 305 19.71 -11.49 7.48
CA VAL A 305 19.97 -12.88 7.84
C VAL A 305 20.58 -13.68 6.71
N THR A 306 21.30 -14.73 7.04
CA THR A 306 21.78 -15.73 6.08
C THR A 306 20.64 -16.69 5.68
N GLU A 307 20.77 -17.35 4.52
CA GLU A 307 19.86 -18.40 4.06
C GLU A 307 19.63 -19.47 5.14
N ARG A 308 20.71 -19.89 5.82
CA ARG A 308 20.67 -20.89 6.87
C ARG A 308 19.81 -20.46 8.05
N GLU A 309 19.86 -19.19 8.44
CA GLU A 309 19.02 -18.64 9.52
C GLU A 309 17.55 -18.58 9.09
N VAL A 310 17.25 -18.18 7.85
CA VAL A 310 15.90 -18.19 7.31
C VAL A 310 15.31 -19.60 7.32
N ASP A 311 16.06 -20.57 6.82
CA ASP A 311 15.61 -21.97 6.74
C ASP A 311 15.41 -22.58 8.14
N ALA A 312 16.33 -22.31 9.08
CA ALA A 312 16.19 -22.77 10.46
C ALA A 312 14.96 -22.19 11.16
N PHE A 313 14.71 -20.90 11.00
CA PHE A 313 13.53 -20.22 11.56
C PHE A 313 12.23 -20.75 10.93
N LYS A 314 12.22 -20.87 9.59
CA LYS A 314 11.10 -21.44 8.85
C LYS A 314 10.77 -22.87 9.31
N HIS A 315 11.79 -23.73 9.36
CA HIS A 315 11.62 -25.11 9.79
C HIS A 315 11.06 -25.20 11.22
N ALA A 316 11.54 -24.37 12.15
CA ALA A 316 11.03 -24.33 13.53
C ALA A 316 9.53 -23.96 13.60
N LEU A 317 9.05 -23.03 12.74
CA LEU A 317 7.62 -22.71 12.63
C LEU A 317 6.81 -23.88 12.05
N GLU A 318 7.30 -24.51 10.97
CA GLU A 318 6.66 -25.67 10.31
C GLU A 318 6.51 -26.85 11.26
N GLN A 319 7.53 -27.15 12.07
CA GLN A 319 7.49 -28.20 13.12
C GLN A 319 6.42 -27.95 14.19
N LYS A 320 5.99 -26.70 14.37
CA LYS A 320 4.90 -26.31 15.27
C LYS A 320 3.54 -26.19 14.57
N GLY A 321 3.45 -26.60 13.30
CA GLY A 321 2.22 -26.58 12.52
C GLY A 321 1.80 -25.19 12.03
N ILE A 322 2.70 -24.21 12.02
CA ILE A 322 2.42 -22.88 11.47
C ILE A 322 2.67 -22.88 9.96
N SER A 323 1.67 -22.43 9.19
CA SER A 323 1.82 -22.20 7.76
C SER A 323 2.76 -21.02 7.53
N VAL A 324 3.85 -21.23 6.81
CA VAL A 324 4.88 -20.22 6.60
C VAL A 324 5.41 -20.22 5.17
N THR A 325 5.68 -19.04 4.63
CA THR A 325 6.41 -18.87 3.37
C THR A 325 7.54 -17.86 3.56
N ARG A 326 8.60 -18.02 2.76
CA ARG A 326 9.58 -16.98 2.55
C ARG A 326 9.09 -16.08 1.41
N ARG A 327 9.10 -14.78 1.64
CA ARG A 327 8.79 -13.80 0.60
C ARG A 327 9.83 -13.87 -0.50
N ARG A 328 9.37 -13.97 -1.74
CA ARG A 328 10.24 -13.87 -2.90
C ARG A 328 10.77 -12.44 -3.01
N GLU A 329 12.07 -12.29 -3.14
CA GLU A 329 12.70 -11.02 -3.47
C GLU A 329 12.37 -10.69 -4.92
N MET A 330 11.92 -9.46 -5.16
CA MET A 330 11.53 -8.97 -6.48
C MET A 330 12.22 -7.63 -6.73
N GLY A 331 12.78 -7.46 -7.94
CA GLY A 331 13.44 -6.23 -8.34
C GLY A 331 14.72 -5.95 -7.55
N ASP A 332 15.52 -6.96 -7.26
CA ASP A 332 16.77 -6.80 -6.48
C ASP A 332 17.76 -5.87 -7.18
N ASP A 333 17.88 -5.97 -8.51
CA ASP A 333 18.74 -5.14 -9.35
C ASP A 333 18.30 -3.67 -9.48
N ILE A 334 17.07 -3.36 -9.09
CA ILE A 334 16.51 -2.00 -9.10
C ILE A 334 16.26 -1.47 -7.69
N GLU A 335 16.84 -2.13 -6.67
CA GLU A 335 16.60 -1.80 -5.26
C GLU A 335 15.09 -1.73 -4.95
N GLY A 336 14.42 -2.87 -5.17
CA GLY A 336 12.98 -3.04 -4.98
C GLY A 336 12.48 -2.86 -3.54
N ALA A 337 13.38 -2.58 -2.58
CA ALA A 337 13.03 -2.32 -1.20
C ALA A 337 12.32 -0.97 -1.03
N CYS A 338 11.32 -0.95 -0.14
CA CYS A 338 10.48 0.21 0.11
C CYS A 338 11.28 1.48 0.47
N GLY A 339 10.96 2.61 -0.14
CA GLY A 339 11.48 3.93 0.21
C GLY A 339 12.87 4.30 -0.34
N GLN A 340 13.62 3.36 -0.89
CA GLN A 340 15.01 3.62 -1.30
C GLN A 340 15.12 4.52 -2.53
N LEU A 341 14.31 4.29 -3.56
CA LEU A 341 14.36 5.09 -4.79
C LEU A 341 13.93 6.53 -4.56
N ARG A 342 12.83 6.76 -3.84
CA ARG A 342 12.37 8.10 -3.46
C ARG A 342 13.47 8.90 -2.78
N ARG A 343 14.20 8.30 -1.86
CA ARG A 343 15.28 8.97 -1.13
C ARG A 343 16.41 9.42 -2.04
N ARG A 344 16.81 8.59 -3.01
CA ARG A 344 17.83 8.97 -4.00
C ARG A 344 17.36 10.14 -4.85
N TYR A 345 16.16 10.05 -5.40
CA TYR A 345 15.59 11.12 -6.23
C TYR A 345 15.54 12.45 -5.49
N ILE A 346 15.13 12.45 -4.21
CA ILE A 346 15.09 13.66 -3.37
C ILE A 346 16.50 14.22 -3.13
N LYS A 347 17.50 13.37 -2.85
CA LYS A 347 18.89 13.78 -2.68
C LYS A 347 19.51 14.36 -3.95
N ASP A 348 19.32 13.67 -5.06
CA ASP A 348 19.95 14.04 -6.34
C ASP A 348 19.36 15.33 -6.92
N ASN A 349 18.10 15.65 -6.61
CA ASN A 349 17.39 16.82 -7.12
C ASN A 349 17.17 17.94 -6.10
N ASN A 350 17.77 17.89 -4.91
CA ASN A 350 17.65 18.90 -3.82
C ASN A 350 16.19 19.24 -3.45
N LEU A 351 15.25 18.34 -3.62
CA LEU A 351 13.80 18.57 -3.42
C LEU A 351 13.38 18.75 -1.95
N ASN A 352 14.31 18.58 -0.99
CA ASN A 352 14.04 18.78 0.45
C ASN A 352 14.68 20.07 1.03
N SER A 353 15.18 20.98 0.21
CA SER A 353 15.85 22.18 0.72
C SER A 353 14.94 23.39 0.95
N GLU A 354 13.61 23.23 0.78
CA GLU A 354 12.64 24.32 0.99
C GLU A 354 11.41 23.81 1.73
N THR A 355 11.55 23.53 3.05
CA THR A 355 10.43 23.63 4.02
C THR A 355 10.97 23.81 5.42
#